data_ea95b27ff6fd31ddc7783beeb0f00f7c
#
_entry.id   ea95b27ff6fd31ddc7783beeb0f00f7c
#
_cell.length_a   1.000
_cell.length_b   1.000
_cell.length_c   1.000
_cell.angle_alpha   90.00
_cell.angle_beta   90.00
_cell.angle_gamma   90.00
#
_symmetry.space_group_name_H-M   'P 1'
#
loop_
_entity.id
_entity.type
_entity.pdbx_description
1 polymer ?
#
loop_
_entity_poly.entity_id
_entity_poly.type
_entity_poly.pdbx_seq_one_letter_code
_entity_poly.pdbx_strand_id
1 'polypeptide(L)'
;DDSAINKMIDDIQTRFACCGADNPKDWKNNTNYTDGSLPKSCCEKDHGVRCSMSGPHFVSGCVEIITGELRNSVSYLGSLVVTLIVVQIIGLIFSCVLLGQRRRYNYV
;
A
#
# COMPACT_ATOMS: atom_id res chain seq x y z
N ASP A 1 7.60 15.92 4.86
CA ASP A 1 9.04 15.99 4.72
C ASP A 1 9.51 15.13 3.55
N ASP A 2 10.30 15.72 2.65
CA ASP A 2 10.73 15.06 1.41
C ASP A 2 11.56 13.81 1.67
N SER A 3 12.37 13.79 2.74
CA SER A 3 13.21 12.63 3.02
C SER A 3 12.39 11.42 3.48
N ALA A 4 11.31 11.64 4.23
CA ALA A 4 10.41 10.58 4.65
C ALA A 4 9.66 9.99 3.45
N ILE A 5 9.18 10.85 2.55
CA ILE A 5 8.48 10.45 1.34
C ILE A 5 9.42 9.65 0.43
N ASN A 6 10.65 10.12 0.25
CA ASN A 6 11.63 9.42 -0.57
C ASN A 6 11.94 8.03 -0.03
N LYS A 7 12.03 7.90 1.29
CA LYS A 7 12.26 6.61 1.93
C LYS A 7 11.09 5.66 1.71
N MET A 8 9.87 6.16 1.80
CA MET A 8 8.67 5.35 1.52
C MET A 8 8.65 4.86 0.08
N ILE A 9 8.98 5.74 -0.86
CA ILE A 9 9.03 5.38 -2.28
C ILE A 9 10.10 4.32 -2.52
N ASP A 10 11.28 4.47 -1.91
CA ASP A 10 12.36 3.49 -2.02
C ASP A 10 11.94 2.13 -1.49
N ASP A 11 11.24 2.10 -0.34
CA ASP A 11 10.74 0.85 0.24
C ASP A 11 9.73 0.16 -0.68
N ILE A 12 8.82 0.93 -1.28
CA ILE A 12 7.81 0.39 -2.19
C ILE A 12 8.46 -0.18 -3.45
N GLN A 13 9.36 0.57 -4.06
CA GLN A 13 10.03 0.13 -5.29
C GLN A 13 10.86 -1.13 -5.07
N THR A 14 11.56 -1.21 -3.95
CA THR A 14 12.36 -2.38 -3.60
C THR A 14 11.46 -3.59 -3.32
N ARG A 15 10.40 -3.39 -2.56
CA ARG A 15 9.53 -4.48 -2.11
C ARG A 15 8.72 -5.09 -3.26
N PHE A 16 8.24 -4.27 -4.17
CA PHE A 16 7.41 -4.71 -5.30
C PHE A 16 8.18 -4.87 -6.61
N ALA A 17 9.49 -4.64 -6.59
CA ALA A 17 10.34 -4.74 -7.78
C ALA A 17 9.79 -3.89 -8.93
N CYS A 18 9.48 -2.61 -8.64
CA CYS A 18 8.89 -1.67 -9.58
C CYS A 18 9.69 -0.36 -9.57
N CYS A 19 9.48 0.47 -10.58
CA CYS A 19 10.15 1.75 -10.70
C CYS A 19 9.22 2.81 -11.29
N GLY A 20 9.07 3.93 -10.58
CA GLY A 20 8.17 5.01 -10.96
C GLY A 20 6.70 4.64 -10.75
N ALA A 21 5.80 5.57 -11.01
CA ALA A 21 4.37 5.32 -10.92
C ALA A 21 3.90 4.48 -12.12
N ASP A 22 4.00 5.02 -13.32
CA ASP A 22 3.60 4.34 -14.55
C ASP A 22 4.77 3.60 -15.20
N ASN A 23 5.96 4.17 -15.16
CA ASN A 23 7.16 3.56 -15.73
C ASN A 23 8.41 4.30 -15.17
N PRO A 24 9.62 3.75 -15.38
CA PRO A 24 10.85 4.40 -14.90
C PRO A 24 11.09 5.79 -15.41
N LYS A 25 10.52 6.15 -16.56
CA LYS A 25 10.68 7.48 -17.14
C LYS A 25 10.08 8.60 -16.28
N ASP A 26 9.20 8.26 -15.34
CA ASP A 26 8.62 9.23 -14.42
C ASP A 26 9.68 9.94 -13.58
N TRP A 27 10.84 9.29 -13.35
CA TRP A 27 11.94 9.88 -12.62
C TRP A 27 12.63 11.04 -13.37
N LYS A 28 12.44 11.14 -14.68
CA LYS A 28 12.97 12.28 -15.46
C LYS A 28 12.36 13.61 -15.04
N ASN A 29 11.16 13.59 -14.51
CA ASN A 29 10.47 14.80 -14.06
C ASN A 29 11.00 15.29 -12.71
N ASN A 30 11.81 14.50 -12.02
CA ASN A 30 12.44 14.88 -10.77
C ASN A 30 13.76 15.56 -11.04
N THR A 31 13.99 16.73 -10.44
CA THR A 31 15.19 17.54 -10.66
C THR A 31 16.49 16.82 -10.29
N ASN A 32 16.42 15.82 -9.41
CA ASN A 32 17.60 15.07 -8.98
C ASN A 32 17.98 13.94 -9.93
N TYR A 33 17.16 13.63 -10.93
CA TYR A 33 17.32 12.48 -11.81
C TYR A 33 17.18 12.85 -13.30
N THR A 34 17.49 14.09 -13.65
CA THR A 34 17.34 14.58 -15.03
C THR A 34 18.36 14.00 -16.01
N ASP A 35 19.44 13.44 -15.49
CA ASP A 35 20.53 12.87 -16.28
C ASP A 35 20.26 11.44 -16.79
N GLY A 36 19.06 10.91 -16.54
CA GLY A 36 18.72 9.55 -16.94
C GLY A 36 19.09 8.50 -15.91
N SER A 37 19.60 8.93 -14.74
CA SER A 37 19.85 8.01 -13.64
C SER A 37 18.54 7.65 -12.91
N LEU A 38 18.57 6.54 -12.20
CA LEU A 38 17.41 6.04 -11.43
C LEU A 38 17.81 5.85 -9.97
N PRO A 39 16.85 5.95 -9.02
CA PRO A 39 17.14 5.66 -7.63
C PRO A 39 17.65 4.24 -7.43
N LYS A 40 18.39 4.01 -6.35
CA LYS A 40 18.90 2.68 -5.99
C LYS A 40 17.80 1.63 -5.94
N SER A 41 16.61 2.02 -5.47
CA SER A 41 15.48 1.11 -5.32
C SER A 41 14.90 0.62 -6.65
N CYS A 42 15.24 1.28 -7.77
CA CYS A 42 14.84 0.85 -9.10
C CYS A 42 15.81 -0.19 -9.70
N CYS A 43 16.94 -0.42 -9.08
CA CYS A 43 18.00 -1.27 -9.64
C CYS A 43 17.75 -2.74 -9.28
N GLU A 44 17.91 -3.63 -10.26
CA GLU A 44 17.69 -5.08 -10.04
C GLU A 44 18.65 -5.69 -9.03
N LYS A 45 19.85 -5.12 -8.95
CA LYS A 45 20.86 -5.57 -8.00
C LYS A 45 21.22 -4.42 -7.08
N ASP A 46 21.18 -4.67 -5.80
CA ASP A 46 21.52 -3.67 -4.81
C ASP A 46 23.03 -3.52 -4.74
N HIS A 47 23.55 -2.59 -5.52
CA HIS A 47 24.96 -2.24 -5.51
C HIS A 47 25.24 -0.96 -4.73
N GLY A 48 24.23 -0.43 -4.06
CA GLY A 48 24.38 0.80 -3.29
C GLY A 48 24.57 2.05 -4.13
N VAL A 49 24.43 1.94 -5.45
CA VAL A 49 24.61 3.07 -6.39
C VAL A 49 23.41 3.18 -7.31
N ARG A 50 23.23 4.38 -7.84
CA ARG A 50 22.19 4.64 -8.83
C ARG A 50 22.48 3.89 -10.12
N CYS A 51 21.42 3.35 -10.72
CA CYS A 51 21.53 2.72 -12.03
C CYS A 51 21.06 3.68 -13.12
N SER A 52 21.30 3.31 -14.37
CA SER A 52 20.89 4.07 -15.53
C SER A 52 19.72 3.39 -16.23
N MET A 53 18.92 4.15 -16.97
CA MET A 53 17.85 3.60 -17.79
C MET A 53 18.35 2.63 -18.86
N SER A 54 19.62 2.76 -19.24
CA SER A 54 20.24 1.85 -20.20
C SER A 54 20.80 0.59 -19.55
N GLY A 55 20.88 0.55 -18.20
CA GLY A 55 21.36 -0.61 -17.46
C GLY A 55 20.23 -1.44 -16.87
N PRO A 56 20.57 -2.51 -16.11
CA PRO A 56 19.56 -3.35 -15.47
C PRO A 56 18.75 -2.55 -14.44
N HIS A 57 17.44 -2.54 -14.60
CA HIS A 57 16.53 -1.86 -13.68
C HIS A 57 15.14 -2.49 -13.79
N PHE A 58 14.30 -2.22 -12.80
CA PHE A 58 12.91 -2.66 -12.85
C PHE A 58 12.17 -1.83 -13.90
N VAL A 59 11.46 -2.49 -14.80
CA VAL A 59 10.80 -1.83 -15.95
C VAL A 59 9.31 -1.58 -15.70
N SER A 60 8.70 -2.28 -14.74
CA SER A 60 7.29 -2.15 -14.43
C SER A 60 7.03 -0.96 -13.51
N GLY A 61 5.94 -0.23 -13.76
CA GLY A 61 5.51 0.85 -12.87
C GLY A 61 4.87 0.30 -11.60
N CYS A 62 5.00 1.04 -10.50
CA CYS A 62 4.49 0.61 -9.21
C CYS A 62 2.96 0.59 -9.15
N VAL A 63 2.29 1.52 -9.84
CA VAL A 63 0.82 1.58 -9.86
C VAL A 63 0.25 0.29 -10.46
N GLU A 64 0.81 -0.16 -11.57
CA GLU A 64 0.36 -1.37 -12.25
C GLU A 64 0.51 -2.60 -11.36
N ILE A 65 1.67 -2.76 -10.73
CA ILE A 65 1.96 -3.91 -9.88
C ILE A 65 1.08 -3.91 -8.62
N ILE A 66 0.97 -2.77 -7.95
CA ILE A 66 0.16 -2.65 -6.73
C ILE A 66 -1.32 -2.86 -7.04
N THR A 67 -1.81 -2.30 -8.15
CA THR A 67 -3.19 -2.48 -8.58
C THR A 67 -3.49 -3.95 -8.87
N GLY A 68 -2.55 -4.65 -9.51
CA GLY A 68 -2.67 -6.08 -9.76
C GLY A 68 -2.75 -6.90 -8.47
N GLU A 69 -1.89 -6.61 -7.50
CA GLU A 69 -1.90 -7.28 -6.20
C GLU A 69 -3.21 -7.01 -5.44
N LEU A 70 -3.70 -5.77 -5.44
CA LEU A 70 -4.97 -5.42 -4.81
C LEU A 70 -6.14 -6.13 -5.47
N ARG A 71 -6.12 -6.21 -6.82
CA ARG A 71 -7.17 -6.89 -7.57
C ARG A 71 -7.25 -8.38 -7.21
N ASN A 72 -6.10 -9.02 -7.06
CA ASN A 72 -6.04 -10.43 -6.65
C ASN A 72 -6.50 -10.63 -5.21
N SER A 73 -6.36 -9.61 -4.36
CA SER A 73 -6.70 -9.67 -2.94
C SER A 73 -8.09 -9.13 -2.62
N VAL A 74 -8.82 -8.61 -3.61
CA VAL A 74 -10.13 -7.96 -3.37
C VAL A 74 -11.12 -8.90 -2.70
N SER A 75 -11.20 -10.16 -3.15
CA SER A 75 -12.13 -11.13 -2.54
C SER A 75 -11.80 -11.38 -1.08
N TYR A 76 -10.52 -11.54 -0.77
CA TYR A 76 -10.07 -11.76 0.60
C TYR A 76 -10.34 -10.55 1.48
N LEU A 77 -9.97 -9.35 1.01
CA LEU A 77 -10.18 -8.10 1.75
C LEU A 77 -11.67 -7.81 1.94
N GLY A 78 -12.48 -8.03 0.90
CA GLY A 78 -13.92 -7.86 0.98
C GLY A 78 -14.55 -8.78 2.02
N SER A 79 -14.11 -10.03 2.06
CA SER A 79 -14.56 -11.01 3.04
C SER A 79 -14.25 -10.57 4.47
N LEU A 80 -13.04 -10.06 4.72
CA LEU A 80 -12.65 -9.55 6.03
C LEU A 80 -13.53 -8.37 6.47
N VAL A 81 -13.79 -7.43 5.56
CA VAL A 81 -14.61 -6.25 5.85
C VAL A 81 -16.03 -6.67 6.20
N VAL A 82 -16.63 -7.56 5.42
CA VAL A 82 -18.00 -8.06 5.68
C VAL A 82 -18.07 -8.75 7.06
N THR A 83 -17.07 -9.58 7.38
CA THR A 83 -17.01 -10.27 8.66
C THR A 83 -16.95 -9.27 9.82
N LEU A 84 -16.11 -8.23 9.70
CA LEU A 84 -16.02 -7.20 10.74
C LEU A 84 -17.33 -6.46 10.94
N ILE A 85 -18.03 -6.12 9.85
CA ILE A 85 -19.34 -5.44 9.93
C ILE A 85 -20.36 -6.31 10.64
N VAL A 86 -20.43 -7.60 10.29
CA VAL A 86 -21.36 -8.54 10.92
C VAL A 86 -21.08 -8.65 12.42
N VAL A 87 -19.83 -8.80 12.82
CA VAL A 87 -19.44 -8.87 14.23
C VAL A 87 -19.85 -7.61 14.98
N GLN A 88 -19.65 -6.44 14.37
CA GLN A 88 -20.02 -5.17 14.98
C GLN A 88 -21.53 -5.04 15.18
N ILE A 89 -22.33 -5.44 14.19
CA ILE A 89 -23.79 -5.40 14.27
C ILE A 89 -24.27 -6.32 15.40
N ILE A 90 -23.74 -7.54 15.48
CA ILE A 90 -24.08 -8.48 16.54
C ILE A 90 -23.74 -7.89 17.91
N GLY A 91 -22.56 -7.27 18.04
CA GLY A 91 -22.14 -6.62 19.28
C GLY A 91 -23.08 -5.50 19.69
N LEU A 92 -23.54 -4.67 18.74
CA LEU A 92 -24.49 -3.61 19.02
C LEU A 92 -25.83 -4.15 19.50
N ILE A 93 -26.33 -5.20 18.85
CA ILE A 93 -27.58 -5.85 19.25
C ILE A 93 -27.49 -6.40 20.68
N PHE A 94 -26.40 -7.11 20.99
CA PHE A 94 -26.18 -7.62 22.35
C PHE A 94 -26.12 -6.50 23.38
N SER A 95 -25.43 -5.40 23.06
CA SER A 95 -25.34 -4.26 23.96
C SER A 95 -26.69 -3.63 24.22
N CYS A 96 -27.54 -3.50 23.20
CA CYS A 96 -28.87 -2.95 23.33
C CYS A 96 -29.77 -3.86 24.18
N VAL A 97 -29.67 -5.18 23.96
CA VAL A 97 -30.46 -6.17 24.74
C VAL A 97 -30.05 -6.12 26.20
N LEU A 98 -28.76 -6.11 26.49
CA LEU A 98 -28.25 -6.06 27.86
C LEU A 98 -28.67 -4.77 28.57
N LEU A 99 -28.60 -3.63 27.89
CA LEU A 99 -29.08 -2.37 28.47
C LEU A 99 -30.56 -2.38 28.73
N GLY A 100 -31.37 -2.97 27.85
CA GLY A 100 -32.79 -3.12 28.04
C GLY A 100 -33.11 -3.98 29.22
N GLN A 101 -32.42 -5.12 29.39
CA GLN A 101 -32.61 -6.00 30.56
C GLN A 101 -32.19 -5.33 31.86
N ARG A 102 -31.09 -4.58 31.84
CA ARG A 102 -30.61 -3.86 33.00
C ARG A 102 -31.59 -2.79 33.45
N ARG A 103 -32.20 -2.08 32.50
CA ARG A 103 -33.25 -1.10 32.81
C ARG A 103 -34.45 -1.75 33.44
N ARG A 104 -34.92 -2.88 32.92
CA ARG A 104 -36.03 -3.63 33.48
C ARG A 104 -35.74 -4.06 34.92
N TYR A 105 -34.52 -4.55 35.15
CA TYR A 105 -34.10 -4.96 36.48
C TYR A 105 -34.12 -3.80 37.47
N ASN A 106 -33.68 -2.63 37.07
CA ASN A 106 -33.65 -1.44 37.92
C ASN A 106 -35.04 -0.89 38.19
N TYR A 107 -36.03 -1.15 37.36
CA TYR A 107 -37.42 -0.72 37.57
C TYR A 107 -38.19 -1.58 38.56
N VAL A 108 -37.76 -2.77 38.79
CA VAL A 108 -38.36 -3.70 39.71
C VAL A 108 -37.71 -3.58 41.09
#